data_ea68d215037f0e395d91b93e8238de62
#
_entry.id   ea68d215037f0e395d91b93e8238de62
#
_cell.length_a   1.000
_cell.length_b   1.000
_cell.length_c   1.000
_cell.angle_alpha   90.00
_cell.angle_beta   90.00
_cell.angle_gamma   90.00
#
_symmetry.space_group_name_H-M   'P 1'
#
loop_
_entity.id
_entity.type
_entity.pdbx_description
1 polymer ?
#
loop_
_entity_poly.entity_id
_entity_poly.type
_entity_poly.pdbx_seq_one_letter_code
_entity_poly.pdbx_strand_id
1 'polypeptide(L)'
;MNSSAFLAFLVNPFASFTSAFGSNGISNPVSGPSTGGGSTCVSGDITLSINTPGIKLGYEAPQDQMAVTESFVELFQVDSTFAADVTAGGPSVISGDYSIFVKLCLPSDPEILAQVKTVQLLTHGATLDHTYWDIAPGYSYVDVASAAGYATLSYDQLGVGNSDHPDPIQVVQATAQVAVTHALAGLLRNAELGGYRFDKVVGVGHSAGSTLTQGITTQYPQDFDAVILSGTSASAASVPLTMAAFNLINANTDPAPQFQHLPAGFLTQQSAAGIQFAFYRQPNFDEDAFRRQVAHKQTNTLGVLLTLGGIVAPSTEFTGPVDIVNGENDLVFCGGNCLYPTDQNSVALSIFYPAASKGSQTYIAAGAGHSIAAHKSGPDSFKHMIQFLQDNGL
;
A
#
# COMPACT_ATOMS: atom_id res chain seq x y z
N MET A 1 -51.94 25.05 29.60
CA MET A 1 -51.04 25.36 28.53
C MET A 1 -49.75 24.57 28.77
N ASN A 2 -49.69 23.38 28.23
CA ASN A 2 -48.56 22.48 28.41
C ASN A 2 -47.64 22.59 27.20
N SER A 3 -46.43 23.11 27.40
CA SER A 3 -45.37 23.07 26.44
C SER A 3 -44.55 21.79 26.65
N SER A 4 -44.79 20.79 25.82
CA SER A 4 -43.94 19.60 25.75
C SER A 4 -42.67 19.95 24.95
N ALA A 5 -41.56 20.02 25.60
CA ALA A 5 -40.26 20.11 24.98
C ALA A 5 -39.93 18.74 24.37
N PHE A 6 -39.85 18.66 23.03
CA PHE A 6 -39.25 17.54 22.31
C PHE A 6 -37.73 17.60 22.53
N LEU A 7 -37.20 16.76 23.40
CA LEU A 7 -35.79 16.44 23.43
C LEU A 7 -35.49 15.52 22.23
N ALA A 8 -34.95 16.10 21.17
CA ALA A 8 -34.36 15.30 20.12
C ALA A 8 -33.08 14.67 20.68
N PHE A 9 -33.10 13.37 20.91
CA PHE A 9 -31.90 12.57 21.12
C PHE A 9 -31.11 12.59 19.80
N LEU A 10 -30.10 13.43 19.75
CA LEU A 10 -29.01 13.29 18.79
C LEU A 10 -28.29 11.99 19.14
N VAL A 11 -28.74 10.89 18.56
CA VAL A 11 -27.96 9.64 18.57
C VAL A 11 -26.68 9.96 17.83
N ASN A 12 -25.57 9.98 18.55
CA ASN A 12 -24.25 10.15 17.96
C ASN A 12 -24.00 8.92 17.08
N PRO A 13 -23.96 9.03 15.73
CA PRO A 13 -23.77 7.88 14.85
C PRO A 13 -22.44 7.15 15.10
N PHE A 14 -21.45 7.86 15.67
CA PHE A 14 -20.16 7.29 16.07
C PHE A 14 -20.27 6.34 17.30
N ALA A 15 -21.22 6.54 18.22
CA ALA A 15 -21.34 5.70 19.41
C ALA A 15 -21.88 4.29 19.10
N SER A 16 -22.72 4.14 18.07
CA SER A 16 -23.18 2.82 17.60
C SER A 16 -22.10 2.09 16.79
N PHE A 17 -21.23 2.82 16.09
CA PHE A 17 -20.10 2.27 15.35
C PHE A 17 -19.04 1.69 16.29
N THR A 18 -18.61 2.44 17.31
CA THR A 18 -17.58 1.98 18.28
C THR A 18 -18.04 0.75 19.07
N SER A 19 -19.35 0.59 19.37
CA SER A 19 -19.85 -0.60 20.04
C SER A 19 -19.89 -1.85 19.14
N ALA A 20 -20.06 -1.69 17.84
CA ALA A 20 -20.02 -2.78 16.87
C ALA A 20 -18.57 -3.25 16.59
N PHE A 21 -17.62 -2.32 16.55
CA PHE A 21 -16.21 -2.62 16.26
C PHE A 21 -15.42 -3.12 17.46
N GLY A 22 -15.75 -2.70 18.69
CA GLY A 22 -15.04 -3.10 19.92
C GLY A 22 -15.08 -4.60 20.25
N SER A 23 -15.87 -5.40 19.53
CA SER A 23 -15.95 -6.85 19.70
C SER A 23 -15.25 -7.66 18.58
N ASN A 24 -14.69 -7.01 17.54
CA ASN A 24 -14.36 -7.66 16.26
C ASN A 24 -12.92 -7.43 15.79
N GLY A 25 -11.95 -7.75 16.61
CA GLY A 25 -10.55 -7.93 16.19
C GLY A 25 -9.68 -6.67 16.17
N ILE A 26 -10.23 -5.44 16.19
CA ILE A 26 -9.45 -4.20 16.26
C ILE A 26 -9.28 -3.77 17.72
N SER A 27 -8.03 -3.69 18.17
CA SER A 27 -7.64 -3.18 19.49
C SER A 27 -7.46 -1.67 19.45
N ASN A 28 -7.71 -1.00 20.59
CA ASN A 28 -7.60 0.46 20.73
C ASN A 28 -8.31 1.26 19.62
N PRO A 29 -9.58 0.97 19.30
CA PRO A 29 -10.23 1.55 18.14
C PRO A 29 -10.44 3.06 18.28
N VAL A 30 -10.08 3.80 17.23
CA VAL A 30 -10.34 5.23 17.10
C VAL A 30 -11.23 5.45 15.89
N SER A 31 -12.37 6.13 16.10
CA SER A 31 -13.31 6.45 15.03
C SER A 31 -13.17 7.90 14.58
N GLY A 32 -13.30 8.13 13.28
CA GLY A 32 -13.25 9.46 12.69
C GLY A 32 -13.68 9.44 11.22
N PRO A 33 -13.82 10.61 10.59
CA PRO A 33 -14.08 10.68 9.17
C PRO A 33 -12.79 10.38 8.37
N SER A 34 -12.94 10.06 7.09
CA SER A 34 -11.87 10.19 6.10
C SER A 34 -11.46 11.66 5.92
N THR A 35 -10.33 11.91 5.25
CA THR A 35 -9.79 13.26 5.09
C THR A 35 -10.74 14.21 4.34
N GLY A 36 -11.49 13.72 3.36
CA GLY A 36 -12.52 14.49 2.67
C GLY A 36 -13.91 14.39 3.31
N GLY A 37 -14.10 13.55 4.33
CA GLY A 37 -15.35 13.43 5.10
C GLY A 37 -16.41 12.54 4.46
N GLY A 38 -16.14 11.88 3.34
CA GLY A 38 -17.09 11.00 2.63
C GLY A 38 -17.28 9.64 3.30
N SER A 39 -16.38 9.25 4.18
CA SER A 39 -16.38 7.95 4.85
C SER A 39 -16.33 8.07 6.36
N THR A 40 -16.92 7.09 7.04
CA THR A 40 -16.72 6.87 8.48
C THR A 40 -15.71 5.74 8.64
N CYS A 41 -14.61 6.04 9.34
CA CYS A 41 -13.50 5.12 9.49
C CYS A 41 -13.30 4.70 10.95
N VAL A 42 -12.80 3.49 11.15
CA VAL A 42 -12.27 3.01 12.43
C VAL A 42 -10.85 2.52 12.19
N SER A 43 -9.92 3.00 12.98
CA SER A 43 -8.52 2.59 12.96
C SER A 43 -8.09 2.02 14.31
N GLY A 44 -7.08 1.16 14.30
CA GLY A 44 -6.49 0.57 15.51
C GLY A 44 -5.62 -0.61 15.10
N ASP A 45 -5.29 -1.45 16.07
CA ASP A 45 -4.31 -2.52 15.90
C ASP A 45 -4.97 -3.89 15.80
N ILE A 46 -4.39 -4.75 14.96
CA ILE A 46 -4.74 -6.18 14.88
C ILE A 46 -3.49 -6.99 15.13
N THR A 47 -3.56 -8.01 15.98
CA THR A 47 -2.47 -8.96 16.13
C THR A 47 -2.61 -10.08 15.10
N LEU A 48 -1.60 -10.26 14.28
CA LEU A 48 -1.51 -11.33 13.28
C LEU A 48 -0.40 -12.31 13.66
N SER A 49 -0.75 -13.61 13.71
CA SER A 49 0.24 -14.69 13.86
C SER A 49 0.77 -15.05 12.47
N ILE A 50 2.04 -14.76 12.22
CA ILE A 50 2.72 -15.01 10.94
C ILE A 50 3.64 -16.21 11.08
N ASN A 51 3.62 -17.09 10.10
CA ASN A 51 4.56 -18.20 9.92
C ASN A 51 4.78 -18.42 8.42
N THR A 52 5.90 -17.92 7.89
CA THR A 52 6.17 -17.90 6.45
C THR A 52 7.64 -18.23 6.16
N PRO A 53 7.94 -18.81 4.99
CA PRO A 53 9.31 -18.92 4.53
C PRO A 53 9.98 -17.54 4.40
N GLY A 54 11.23 -17.46 4.79
CA GLY A 54 12.10 -16.31 4.62
C GLY A 54 13.47 -16.73 4.11
N ILE A 55 14.36 -15.77 4.00
CA ILE A 55 15.77 -15.99 3.64
C ILE A 55 16.62 -15.49 4.82
N LYS A 56 17.61 -16.27 5.22
CA LYS A 56 18.63 -15.79 6.14
C LYS A 56 19.56 -14.83 5.38
N LEU A 57 19.41 -13.54 5.63
CA LEU A 57 20.26 -12.53 5.01
C LEU A 57 21.61 -12.48 5.72
N GLY A 58 22.71 -12.68 4.98
CA GLY A 58 24.08 -12.58 5.45
C GLY A 58 24.54 -11.13 5.58
N TYR A 59 23.71 -10.30 6.19
CA TYR A 59 23.92 -8.86 6.28
C TYR A 59 23.45 -8.31 7.63
N GLU A 60 24.21 -7.38 8.19
CA GLU A 60 23.83 -6.66 9.40
C GLU A 60 23.32 -5.26 9.06
N ALA A 61 22.39 -4.73 9.85
CA ALA A 61 21.84 -3.40 9.65
C ALA A 61 22.97 -2.34 9.68
N PRO A 62 23.04 -1.45 8.66
CA PRO A 62 24.09 -0.43 8.57
C PRO A 62 23.91 0.59 9.70
N GLN A 63 24.96 0.79 10.51
CA GLN A 63 24.87 1.58 11.74
C GLN A 63 25.04 3.08 11.52
N ASP A 64 25.64 3.49 10.42
CA ASP A 64 25.89 4.90 10.09
C ASP A 64 25.59 5.20 8.61
N GLN A 65 25.62 6.48 8.25
CA GLN A 65 25.27 6.92 6.89
C GLN A 65 26.25 6.44 5.83
N MET A 66 27.52 6.28 6.17
CA MET A 66 28.52 5.78 5.20
C MET A 66 28.20 4.32 4.86
N ALA A 67 27.89 3.50 5.86
CA ALA A 67 27.48 2.11 5.65
C ALA A 67 26.15 2.00 4.87
N VAL A 68 25.16 2.87 5.14
CA VAL A 68 23.91 2.93 4.34
C VAL A 68 24.25 3.26 2.88
N THR A 69 25.04 4.28 2.65
CA THR A 69 25.43 4.71 1.28
C THR A 69 26.18 3.60 0.56
N GLU A 70 27.16 2.97 1.22
CA GLU A 70 27.96 1.89 0.62
C GLU A 70 27.08 0.70 0.23
N SER A 71 26.09 0.34 1.05
CA SER A 71 25.13 -0.74 0.70
C SER A 71 24.44 -0.49 -0.65
N PHE A 72 24.07 0.76 -0.94
CA PHE A 72 23.45 1.11 -2.24
C PHE A 72 24.46 1.21 -3.36
N VAL A 73 25.71 1.65 -3.09
CA VAL A 73 26.80 1.64 -4.07
C VAL A 73 27.09 0.20 -4.48
N GLU A 74 27.29 -0.70 -3.53
CA GLU A 74 27.53 -2.11 -3.78
C GLU A 74 26.33 -2.78 -4.49
N LEU A 75 25.10 -2.48 -4.08
CA LEU A 75 23.89 -3.07 -4.66
C LEU A 75 23.73 -2.71 -6.16
N PHE A 76 24.10 -1.51 -6.56
CA PHE A 76 23.82 -1.00 -7.89
C PHE A 76 25.07 -0.82 -8.79
N GLN A 77 26.27 -1.13 -8.32
CA GLN A 77 27.44 -1.13 -9.17
C GLN A 77 27.33 -2.18 -10.29
N VAL A 78 27.99 -1.92 -11.42
CA VAL A 78 28.02 -2.88 -12.55
C VAL A 78 28.69 -4.18 -12.08
N ASP A 79 28.11 -5.31 -12.48
CA ASP A 79 28.55 -6.67 -12.11
C ASP A 79 28.56 -6.96 -10.60
N SER A 80 27.70 -6.26 -9.82
CA SER A 80 27.55 -6.51 -8.39
C SER A 80 27.08 -7.92 -8.09
N THR A 81 27.74 -8.57 -7.14
CA THR A 81 27.29 -9.82 -6.53
C THR A 81 26.62 -9.59 -5.17
N PHE A 82 26.57 -8.35 -4.66
CA PHE A 82 26.12 -8.01 -3.32
C PHE A 82 24.77 -8.63 -2.95
N ALA A 83 23.75 -8.43 -3.78
CA ALA A 83 22.41 -9.00 -3.50
C ALA A 83 22.45 -10.54 -3.45
N ALA A 84 23.22 -11.19 -4.35
CA ALA A 84 23.37 -12.63 -4.37
C ALA A 84 24.10 -13.14 -3.11
N ASP A 85 25.19 -12.48 -2.73
CA ASP A 85 26.01 -12.84 -1.57
C ASP A 85 25.21 -12.69 -0.25
N VAL A 86 24.48 -11.57 -0.11
CA VAL A 86 23.64 -11.32 1.07
C VAL A 86 22.49 -12.34 1.16
N THR A 87 21.91 -12.76 0.05
CA THR A 87 20.78 -13.72 0.03
C THR A 87 21.22 -15.19 0.02
N ALA A 88 22.53 -15.48 -0.03
CA ALA A 88 23.09 -16.85 -0.04
C ALA A 88 22.97 -17.59 1.29
N GLY A 89 22.51 -16.97 2.37
CA GLY A 89 22.40 -17.58 3.72
C GLY A 89 21.38 -18.72 3.82
N GLY A 90 20.64 -18.99 2.75
CA GLY A 90 19.70 -20.10 2.63
C GLY A 90 18.32 -19.81 3.23
N PRO A 91 17.42 -20.83 3.21
CA PRO A 91 16.07 -20.66 3.72
C PRO A 91 16.04 -20.43 5.22
N SER A 92 15.10 -19.60 5.67
CA SER A 92 14.76 -19.38 7.08
C SER A 92 13.23 -19.44 7.24
N VAL A 93 12.77 -19.31 8.48
CA VAL A 93 11.36 -19.17 8.81
C VAL A 93 11.18 -17.87 9.59
N ILE A 94 10.25 -17.05 9.13
CA ILE A 94 9.82 -15.85 9.84
C ILE A 94 8.53 -16.21 10.57
N SER A 95 8.54 -16.16 11.89
CA SER A 95 7.37 -16.50 12.71
C SER A 95 7.28 -15.58 13.92
N GLY A 96 6.06 -15.23 14.30
CA GLY A 96 5.77 -14.40 15.47
C GLY A 96 4.36 -13.80 15.39
N ASP A 97 3.98 -13.16 16.48
CA ASP A 97 2.77 -12.36 16.57
C ASP A 97 3.15 -10.88 16.39
N TYR A 98 2.54 -10.22 15.42
CA TYR A 98 2.84 -8.83 15.09
C TYR A 98 1.57 -7.98 15.15
N SER A 99 1.69 -6.81 15.76
CA SER A 99 0.66 -5.78 15.75
C SER A 99 0.71 -5.03 14.42
N ILE A 100 -0.39 -5.05 13.69
CA ILE A 100 -0.57 -4.37 12.41
C ILE A 100 -1.64 -3.29 12.56
N PHE A 101 -1.27 -2.05 12.28
CA PHE A 101 -2.22 -0.94 12.27
C PHE A 101 -3.10 -1.00 11.02
N VAL A 102 -4.41 -0.88 11.21
CA VAL A 102 -5.41 -0.91 10.15
C VAL A 102 -6.38 0.26 10.25
N LYS A 103 -6.93 0.69 9.12
CA LYS A 103 -8.00 1.69 9.03
C LYS A 103 -9.08 1.17 8.08
N LEU A 104 -10.20 0.74 8.65
CA LEU A 104 -11.40 0.32 7.91
C LEU A 104 -12.32 1.53 7.74
N CYS A 105 -12.66 1.85 6.50
CA CYS A 105 -13.57 2.94 6.15
C CYS A 105 -14.79 2.41 5.40
N LEU A 106 -15.95 2.94 5.74
CA LEU A 106 -17.25 2.56 5.21
C LEU A 106 -17.99 3.82 4.74
N PRO A 107 -18.89 3.71 3.75
CA PRO A 107 -19.74 4.83 3.35
C PRO A 107 -20.45 5.46 4.55
N SER A 108 -20.41 6.78 4.66
CA SER A 108 -21.13 7.51 5.71
C SER A 108 -22.65 7.59 5.45
N ASP A 109 -23.06 7.43 4.20
CA ASP A 109 -24.48 7.36 3.81
C ASP A 109 -25.07 6.00 4.18
N PRO A 110 -26.12 5.94 5.04
CA PRO A 110 -26.71 4.67 5.48
C PRO A 110 -27.34 3.86 4.35
N GLU A 111 -27.85 4.50 3.29
CA GLU A 111 -28.48 3.80 2.16
C GLU A 111 -27.41 3.10 1.31
N ILE A 112 -26.25 3.76 1.10
CA ILE A 112 -25.11 3.18 0.43
C ILE A 112 -24.51 2.08 1.30
N LEU A 113 -24.28 2.35 2.59
CA LEU A 113 -23.71 1.40 3.55
C LEU A 113 -24.49 0.08 3.58
N ALA A 114 -25.82 0.12 3.55
CA ALA A 114 -26.66 -1.08 3.57
C ALA A 114 -26.47 -2.00 2.34
N GLN A 115 -25.84 -1.51 1.29
CA GLN A 115 -25.62 -2.22 0.03
C GLN A 115 -24.15 -2.65 -0.17
N VAL A 116 -23.25 -2.30 0.76
CA VAL A 116 -21.82 -2.64 0.66
C VAL A 116 -21.64 -4.17 0.71
N LYS A 117 -21.02 -4.72 -0.32
CA LYS A 117 -20.70 -6.15 -0.45
C LYS A 117 -19.22 -6.40 -0.73
N THR A 118 -18.53 -5.39 -1.23
CA THR A 118 -17.15 -5.47 -1.65
C THR A 118 -16.27 -4.60 -0.77
N VAL A 119 -15.15 -5.16 -0.34
CA VAL A 119 -14.09 -4.42 0.35
C VAL A 119 -12.83 -4.41 -0.49
N GLN A 120 -12.13 -3.29 -0.48
CA GLN A 120 -10.84 -3.13 -1.13
C GLN A 120 -9.74 -3.11 -0.06
N LEU A 121 -8.78 -4.04 -0.15
CA LEU A 121 -7.58 -4.08 0.68
C LEU A 121 -6.49 -3.24 0.01
N LEU A 122 -6.13 -2.12 0.65
CA LEU A 122 -5.27 -1.08 0.09
C LEU A 122 -3.84 -1.20 0.62
N THR A 123 -2.91 -1.60 -0.25
CA THR A 123 -1.49 -1.83 0.08
C THR A 123 -0.64 -0.68 -0.44
N HIS A 124 -0.06 0.11 0.45
CA HIS A 124 0.77 1.26 0.12
C HIS A 124 2.16 0.88 -0.43
N GLY A 125 2.85 1.83 -1.05
CA GLY A 125 4.21 1.67 -1.59
C GLY A 125 5.31 1.85 -0.54
N ALA A 126 6.57 1.65 -0.98
CA ALA A 126 7.75 1.90 -0.17
C ALA A 126 7.80 3.36 0.31
N THR A 127 8.21 3.58 1.55
CA THR A 127 8.32 4.90 2.20
C THR A 127 7.00 5.67 2.35
N LEU A 128 5.87 4.98 2.18
CA LEU A 128 4.50 5.47 2.37
C LEU A 128 3.84 4.69 3.53
N ASP A 129 2.64 5.12 3.95
CA ASP A 129 1.76 4.44 4.90
C ASP A 129 0.31 4.43 4.40
N HIS A 130 -0.63 4.00 5.26
CA HIS A 130 -2.06 3.96 4.96
C HIS A 130 -2.63 5.31 4.49
N THR A 131 -2.00 6.45 4.84
CA THR A 131 -2.47 7.80 4.46
C THR A 131 -2.32 8.10 2.97
N TYR A 132 -1.51 7.31 2.22
CA TYR A 132 -1.40 7.43 0.78
C TYR A 132 -2.76 7.36 0.06
N TRP A 133 -3.69 6.60 0.60
CA TRP A 133 -5.01 6.39 0.01
C TRP A 133 -6.03 7.47 0.40
N ASP A 134 -5.65 8.36 1.34
CA ASP A 134 -6.53 9.38 1.92
C ASP A 134 -5.74 10.67 2.23
N ILE A 135 -4.99 11.19 1.22
CA ILE A 135 -3.95 12.22 1.38
C ILE A 135 -4.52 13.59 1.76
N ALA A 136 -5.53 14.06 1.02
CA ALA A 136 -6.09 15.40 1.14
C ALA A 136 -7.53 15.43 0.65
N PRO A 137 -8.34 16.42 1.06
CA PRO A 137 -9.66 16.65 0.47
C PRO A 137 -9.57 16.78 -1.06
N GLY A 138 -10.38 15.99 -1.78
CA GLY A 138 -10.34 15.89 -3.25
C GLY A 138 -9.25 14.95 -3.80
N TYR A 139 -8.34 14.48 -2.95
CA TYR A 139 -7.28 13.49 -3.26
C TYR A 139 -7.37 12.27 -2.34
N SER A 140 -8.59 11.81 -2.08
CA SER A 140 -8.90 10.64 -1.26
C SER A 140 -9.50 9.54 -2.13
N TYR A 141 -8.77 8.44 -2.31
CA TYR A 141 -9.30 7.23 -2.94
C TYR A 141 -10.40 6.62 -2.08
N VAL A 142 -10.25 6.68 -0.75
CA VAL A 142 -11.21 6.17 0.23
C VAL A 142 -12.58 6.82 0.04
N ASP A 143 -12.63 8.14 -0.16
CA ASP A 143 -13.89 8.85 -0.37
C ASP A 143 -14.56 8.48 -1.69
N VAL A 144 -13.76 8.34 -2.76
CA VAL A 144 -14.28 7.95 -4.09
C VAL A 144 -14.83 6.53 -4.05
N ALA A 145 -14.14 5.61 -3.38
CA ALA A 145 -14.59 4.23 -3.18
C ALA A 145 -15.89 4.18 -2.35
N SER A 146 -15.94 4.89 -1.23
CA SER A 146 -17.14 4.97 -0.37
C SER A 146 -18.35 5.55 -1.09
N ALA A 147 -18.18 6.62 -1.85
CA ALA A 147 -19.26 7.23 -2.64
C ALA A 147 -19.82 6.26 -3.70
N ALA A 148 -19.03 5.29 -4.13
CA ALA A 148 -19.42 4.25 -5.08
C ALA A 148 -19.93 2.95 -4.42
N GLY A 149 -20.02 2.91 -3.09
CA GLY A 149 -20.56 1.76 -2.35
C GLY A 149 -19.55 0.69 -1.95
N TYR A 150 -18.27 1.03 -1.92
CA TYR A 150 -17.21 0.13 -1.48
C TYR A 150 -16.73 0.44 -0.06
N ALA A 151 -16.44 -0.60 0.70
CA ALA A 151 -15.59 -0.49 1.89
C ALA A 151 -14.11 -0.49 1.48
N THR A 152 -13.25 0.11 2.32
CA THR A 152 -11.80 0.06 2.14
C THR A 152 -11.11 -0.31 3.46
N LEU A 153 -10.12 -1.19 3.41
CA LEU A 153 -9.18 -1.44 4.50
C LEU A 153 -7.79 -1.03 4.04
N SER A 154 -7.26 0.07 4.56
CA SER A 154 -5.85 0.42 4.45
C SER A 154 -5.10 -0.01 5.71
N TYR A 155 -3.80 -0.27 5.61
CA TYR A 155 -2.99 -0.70 6.74
C TYR A 155 -1.56 -0.19 6.59
N ASP A 156 -0.83 -0.14 7.71
CA ASP A 156 0.61 0.08 7.70
C ASP A 156 1.30 -1.29 7.60
N GLN A 157 2.19 -1.46 6.62
CA GLN A 157 2.95 -2.70 6.45
C GLN A 157 3.85 -2.94 7.67
N LEU A 158 4.25 -4.19 7.91
CA LEU A 158 5.18 -4.51 8.99
C LEU A 158 6.48 -3.70 8.86
N GLY A 159 6.90 -3.05 9.93
CA GLY A 159 8.05 -2.13 9.92
C GLY A 159 7.73 -0.72 9.44
N VAL A 160 6.46 -0.34 9.32
CA VAL A 160 6.02 0.97 8.82
C VAL A 160 4.98 1.57 9.77
N GLY A 161 5.04 2.88 9.94
CA GLY A 161 4.00 3.68 10.58
C GLY A 161 3.71 3.26 12.02
N ASN A 162 2.47 2.86 12.28
CA ASN A 162 2.01 2.44 13.61
C ASN A 162 2.06 0.91 13.80
N SER A 163 2.44 0.14 12.78
CA SER A 163 2.65 -1.30 12.89
C SER A 163 3.95 -1.63 13.62
N ASP A 164 4.10 -2.87 14.10
CA ASP A 164 5.33 -3.32 14.76
C ASP A 164 6.56 -3.16 13.86
N HIS A 165 7.70 -2.87 14.51
CA HIS A 165 9.00 -2.67 13.88
C HIS A 165 10.01 -3.74 14.35
N PRO A 166 9.84 -5.03 13.98
CA PRO A 166 10.78 -6.09 14.31
C PRO A 166 12.10 -5.94 13.53
N ASP A 167 13.00 -6.93 13.62
CA ASP A 167 14.29 -6.89 12.94
C ASP A 167 14.15 -6.47 11.44
N PRO A 168 14.77 -5.32 11.03
CA PRO A 168 14.59 -4.76 9.70
C PRO A 168 15.27 -5.55 8.58
N ILE A 169 16.12 -6.50 8.91
CA ILE A 169 16.88 -7.35 7.97
C ILE A 169 16.28 -8.75 7.93
N GLN A 170 16.15 -9.40 9.10
CA GLN A 170 15.81 -10.83 9.15
C GLN A 170 14.30 -11.07 9.17
N VAL A 171 13.48 -10.12 9.66
CA VAL A 171 12.03 -10.30 9.82
C VAL A 171 11.24 -9.47 8.79
N VAL A 172 11.57 -8.20 8.61
CA VAL A 172 10.84 -7.32 7.68
C VAL A 172 11.30 -7.60 6.25
N GLN A 173 10.85 -8.74 5.70
CA GLN A 173 11.12 -9.20 4.33
C GLN A 173 9.83 -9.23 3.50
N ALA A 174 9.96 -9.28 2.17
CA ALA A 174 8.81 -9.29 1.25
C ALA A 174 7.83 -10.45 1.52
N THR A 175 8.33 -11.64 1.88
CA THR A 175 7.49 -12.79 2.22
C THR A 175 6.67 -12.58 3.49
N ALA A 176 7.22 -11.87 4.50
CA ALA A 176 6.47 -11.47 5.68
C ALA A 176 5.35 -10.48 5.34
N GLN A 177 5.61 -9.52 4.45
CA GLN A 177 4.58 -8.58 3.96
C GLN A 177 3.46 -9.32 3.20
N VAL A 178 3.80 -10.29 2.35
CA VAL A 178 2.82 -11.14 1.66
C VAL A 178 1.97 -11.90 2.69
N ALA A 179 2.59 -12.50 3.72
CA ALA A 179 1.87 -13.24 4.75
C ALA A 179 0.94 -12.33 5.58
N VAL A 180 1.35 -11.10 5.91
CA VAL A 180 0.50 -10.10 6.56
C VAL A 180 -0.72 -9.78 5.69
N THR A 181 -0.51 -9.49 4.41
CA THR A 181 -1.61 -9.11 3.50
C THR A 181 -2.55 -10.29 3.24
N HIS A 182 -2.02 -11.51 3.11
CA HIS A 182 -2.81 -12.75 3.04
C HIS A 182 -3.69 -12.93 4.28
N ALA A 183 -3.14 -12.75 5.47
CA ALA A 183 -3.90 -12.85 6.72
C ALA A 183 -5.02 -11.80 6.79
N LEU A 184 -4.75 -10.55 6.38
CA LEU A 184 -5.76 -9.49 6.32
C LEU A 184 -6.90 -9.84 5.33
N ALA A 185 -6.57 -10.36 4.14
CA ALA A 185 -7.57 -10.81 3.17
C ALA A 185 -8.45 -11.93 3.76
N GLY A 186 -7.84 -12.87 4.49
CA GLY A 186 -8.55 -13.93 5.22
C GLY A 186 -9.53 -13.39 6.27
N LEU A 187 -9.11 -12.43 7.10
CA LEU A 187 -9.97 -11.79 8.09
C LEU A 187 -11.18 -11.08 7.46
N LEU A 188 -10.97 -10.41 6.32
CA LEU A 188 -12.07 -9.74 5.60
C LEU A 188 -13.08 -10.76 5.04
N ARG A 189 -12.61 -11.86 4.46
CA ARG A 189 -13.50 -12.92 3.92
C ARG A 189 -14.29 -13.63 5.01
N ASN A 190 -13.71 -13.82 6.19
CA ASN A 190 -14.31 -14.56 7.30
C ASN A 190 -15.22 -13.70 8.20
N ALA A 191 -15.39 -12.41 7.92
CA ALA A 191 -16.10 -11.45 8.76
C ALA A 191 -15.49 -11.31 10.17
N GLU A 192 -14.20 -11.51 10.30
CA GLU A 192 -13.49 -11.43 11.58
C GLU A 192 -13.00 -10.00 11.87
N LEU A 193 -13.12 -9.08 10.88
CA LEU A 193 -12.75 -7.70 11.02
C LEU A 193 -13.95 -6.76 10.89
N GLY A 194 -14.15 -5.92 11.91
CA GLY A 194 -15.19 -4.90 11.93
C GLY A 194 -16.63 -5.44 12.00
N GLY A 195 -16.82 -6.76 12.03
CA GLY A 195 -18.15 -7.39 12.07
C GLY A 195 -18.92 -7.33 10.75
N TYR A 196 -18.29 -6.85 9.68
CA TYR A 196 -18.89 -6.85 8.34
C TYR A 196 -18.45 -8.09 7.57
N ARG A 197 -19.39 -8.70 6.88
CA ARG A 197 -19.12 -9.76 5.92
C ARG A 197 -19.13 -9.19 4.51
N PHE A 198 -18.02 -9.35 3.84
CA PHE A 198 -17.89 -8.95 2.44
C PHE A 198 -17.99 -10.17 1.52
N ASP A 199 -18.77 -10.04 0.46
CA ASP A 199 -18.90 -11.10 -0.56
C ASP A 199 -17.67 -11.14 -1.46
N LYS A 200 -17.02 -9.99 -1.63
CA LYS A 200 -15.87 -9.77 -2.52
C LYS A 200 -14.75 -9.03 -1.81
N VAL A 201 -13.51 -9.45 -2.07
CA VAL A 201 -12.28 -8.78 -1.63
C VAL A 201 -11.44 -8.43 -2.85
N VAL A 202 -11.11 -7.15 -3.01
CA VAL A 202 -10.29 -6.63 -4.09
C VAL A 202 -8.93 -6.21 -3.54
N GLY A 203 -7.85 -6.67 -4.15
CA GLY A 203 -6.50 -6.19 -3.82
C GLY A 203 -6.18 -4.92 -4.60
N VAL A 204 -5.82 -3.84 -3.90
CA VAL A 204 -5.39 -2.57 -4.52
C VAL A 204 -4.00 -2.23 -4.03
N GLY A 205 -3.03 -2.25 -4.93
CA GLY A 205 -1.63 -1.95 -4.61
C GLY A 205 -1.13 -0.66 -5.25
N HIS A 206 -0.13 -0.05 -4.62
CA HIS A 206 0.65 1.02 -5.21
C HIS A 206 2.14 0.74 -5.08
N SER A 207 2.90 0.86 -6.18
CA SER A 207 4.37 0.73 -6.18
C SER A 207 4.83 -0.63 -5.61
N ALA A 208 5.65 -0.65 -4.56
CA ALA A 208 6.00 -1.87 -3.84
C ALA A 208 4.74 -2.63 -3.35
N GLY A 209 3.66 -1.92 -2.99
CA GLY A 209 2.37 -2.53 -2.68
C GLY A 209 1.73 -3.23 -3.86
N SER A 210 1.92 -2.75 -5.10
CA SER A 210 1.52 -3.47 -6.32
C SER A 210 2.32 -4.76 -6.48
N THR A 211 3.63 -4.73 -6.21
CA THR A 211 4.48 -5.92 -6.25
C THR A 211 4.04 -6.93 -5.19
N LEU A 212 3.69 -6.49 -3.98
CA LEU A 212 3.14 -7.36 -2.94
C LEU A 212 1.79 -7.96 -3.36
N THR A 213 0.86 -7.14 -3.87
CA THR A 213 -0.45 -7.61 -4.36
C THR A 213 -0.28 -8.64 -5.49
N GLN A 214 0.66 -8.42 -6.40
CA GLN A 214 1.01 -9.38 -7.45
C GLN A 214 1.59 -10.67 -6.86
N GLY A 215 2.49 -10.58 -5.87
CA GLY A 215 3.04 -11.72 -5.15
C GLY A 215 1.97 -12.56 -4.44
N ILE A 216 0.93 -11.91 -3.88
CA ILE A 216 -0.23 -12.60 -3.29
C ILE A 216 -1.01 -13.36 -4.35
N THR A 217 -1.34 -12.76 -5.48
CA THR A 217 -2.06 -13.46 -6.56
C THR A 217 -1.28 -14.64 -7.13
N THR A 218 0.04 -14.63 -6.99
CA THR A 218 0.90 -15.76 -7.38
C THR A 218 0.86 -16.91 -6.37
N GLN A 219 0.87 -16.58 -5.06
CA GLN A 219 0.95 -17.58 -3.99
C GLN A 219 -0.43 -18.00 -3.48
N TYR A 220 -1.40 -17.09 -3.46
CA TYR A 220 -2.76 -17.25 -2.95
C TYR A 220 -3.79 -16.70 -3.94
N PRO A 221 -3.95 -17.33 -5.12
CA PRO A 221 -4.77 -16.80 -6.21
C PRO A 221 -6.26 -16.65 -5.88
N GLN A 222 -6.73 -17.21 -4.75
CA GLN A 222 -8.12 -17.13 -4.30
C GLN A 222 -8.37 -16.00 -3.28
N ASP A 223 -7.33 -15.27 -2.84
CA ASP A 223 -7.47 -14.21 -1.85
C ASP A 223 -8.23 -13.00 -2.39
N PHE A 224 -8.09 -12.71 -3.68
CA PHE A 224 -8.73 -11.57 -4.32
C PHE A 224 -9.67 -12.01 -5.46
N ASP A 225 -10.81 -11.32 -5.57
CA ASP A 225 -11.74 -11.46 -6.68
C ASP A 225 -11.31 -10.64 -7.90
N ALA A 226 -10.59 -9.53 -7.67
CA ALA A 226 -9.96 -8.67 -8.66
C ALA A 226 -8.73 -8.00 -8.05
N VAL A 227 -7.85 -7.44 -8.90
CA VAL A 227 -6.76 -6.60 -8.44
C VAL A 227 -6.61 -5.32 -9.27
N ILE A 228 -6.22 -4.24 -8.59
CA ILE A 228 -5.81 -2.97 -9.19
C ILE A 228 -4.38 -2.70 -8.78
N LEU A 229 -3.49 -2.53 -9.74
CA LEU A 229 -2.07 -2.31 -9.52
C LEU A 229 -1.67 -0.94 -10.07
N SER A 230 -1.30 -0.02 -9.20
CA SER A 230 -0.86 1.31 -9.62
C SER A 230 0.64 1.49 -9.43
N GLY A 231 1.28 2.23 -10.34
CA GLY A 231 2.72 2.47 -10.28
C GLY A 231 3.52 1.16 -10.36
N THR A 232 3.37 0.38 -11.43
CA THR A 232 4.06 -0.90 -11.64
C THR A 232 4.38 -1.15 -13.11
N SER A 233 5.43 -1.89 -13.40
CA SER A 233 5.73 -2.41 -14.73
C SER A 233 6.56 -3.69 -14.66
N ALA A 234 6.80 -4.32 -15.80
CA ALA A 234 7.69 -5.48 -15.91
C ALA A 234 9.19 -5.07 -15.91
N SER A 235 9.51 -3.79 -15.79
CA SER A 235 10.88 -3.26 -15.80
C SER A 235 11.27 -2.74 -14.41
N ALA A 236 12.48 -3.08 -13.98
CA ALA A 236 13.13 -2.53 -12.78
C ALA A 236 14.32 -1.63 -13.12
N ALA A 237 14.50 -1.26 -14.40
CA ALA A 237 15.70 -0.57 -14.88
C ALA A 237 15.91 0.81 -14.23
N SER A 238 14.86 1.49 -13.78
CA SER A 238 14.93 2.81 -13.15
C SER A 238 15.00 2.76 -11.62
N VAL A 239 14.92 1.57 -11.01
CA VAL A 239 15.01 1.43 -9.54
C VAL A 239 16.32 1.99 -8.98
N PRO A 240 17.52 1.76 -9.57
CA PRO A 240 18.77 2.36 -9.08
C PRO A 240 18.72 3.89 -9.05
N LEU A 241 18.17 4.54 -10.09
CA LEU A 241 18.01 5.99 -10.15
C LEU A 241 17.02 6.49 -9.07
N THR A 242 15.97 5.75 -8.84
CA THR A 242 14.98 6.06 -7.78
C THR A 242 15.60 5.99 -6.39
N MET A 243 16.38 4.95 -6.10
CA MET A 243 17.07 4.80 -4.82
C MET A 243 18.12 5.90 -4.61
N ALA A 244 18.86 6.29 -5.67
CA ALA A 244 19.77 7.42 -5.62
C ALA A 244 19.03 8.75 -5.33
N ALA A 245 17.85 8.95 -5.92
CA ALA A 245 17.02 10.14 -5.66
C ALA A 245 16.48 10.18 -4.23
N PHE A 246 16.07 9.04 -3.68
CA PHE A 246 15.62 8.95 -2.29
C PHE A 246 16.74 9.33 -1.31
N ASN A 247 17.99 9.02 -1.66
CA ASN A 247 19.13 9.24 -0.79
C ASN A 247 18.83 8.79 0.63
N LEU A 248 18.54 7.49 0.77
CA LEU A 248 18.04 6.91 2.01
C LEU A 248 19.02 7.08 3.17
N ILE A 249 18.48 7.41 4.33
CA ILE A 249 19.22 7.55 5.60
C ILE A 249 18.64 6.59 6.64
N ASN A 250 19.42 6.24 7.68
CA ASN A 250 18.84 5.61 8.85
C ASN A 250 17.75 6.52 9.44
N ALA A 251 16.56 5.97 9.62
CA ALA A 251 15.39 6.74 10.01
C ALA A 251 15.58 7.46 11.35
N ASN A 252 16.30 6.86 12.31
CA ASN A 252 16.60 7.46 13.61
C ASN A 252 17.52 8.69 13.54
N THR A 253 18.11 9.00 12.39
CA THR A 253 18.90 10.22 12.14
C THR A 253 18.05 11.35 11.54
N ASP A 254 16.83 11.05 11.10
CA ASP A 254 15.87 12.05 10.64
C ASP A 254 15.31 12.82 11.85
N PRO A 255 15.10 14.15 11.74
CA PRO A 255 14.58 14.95 12.84
C PRO A 255 13.11 14.65 13.21
N ALA A 256 12.38 13.88 12.39
CA ALA A 256 10.99 13.55 12.63
C ALA A 256 10.83 12.66 13.88
N PRO A 257 9.99 13.04 14.86
CA PRO A 257 9.92 12.36 16.16
C PRO A 257 9.53 10.88 16.07
N GLN A 258 8.71 10.52 15.08
CA GLN A 258 8.24 9.13 14.89
C GLN A 258 9.37 8.14 14.58
N PHE A 259 10.52 8.59 14.14
CA PHE A 259 11.63 7.71 13.76
C PHE A 259 12.72 7.55 14.83
N GLN A 260 12.77 8.44 15.82
CA GLN A 260 13.92 8.56 16.72
C GLN A 260 14.13 7.33 17.63
N HIS A 261 13.10 6.52 17.82
CA HIS A 261 13.17 5.30 18.64
C HIS A 261 13.52 4.06 17.82
N LEU A 262 13.60 4.16 16.49
CA LEU A 262 13.83 3.02 15.61
C LEU A 262 15.30 2.60 15.62
N PRO A 263 15.60 1.29 15.58
CA PRO A 263 16.97 0.83 15.40
C PRO A 263 17.49 1.14 13.99
N ALA A 264 18.81 1.06 13.82
CA ALA A 264 19.43 1.12 12.50
C ALA A 264 18.88 0.03 11.57
N GLY A 265 18.84 0.32 10.25
CA GLY A 265 18.28 -0.59 9.24
C GLY A 265 16.83 -0.28 8.84
N PHE A 266 16.10 0.52 9.61
CA PHE A 266 14.94 1.24 9.11
C PHE A 266 15.42 2.49 8.40
N LEU A 267 15.10 2.60 7.11
CA LEU A 267 15.58 3.67 6.24
C LEU A 267 14.42 4.59 5.85
N THR A 268 14.70 5.89 5.71
CA THR A 268 13.71 6.87 5.22
C THR A 268 14.32 7.79 4.17
N GLN A 269 13.48 8.42 3.37
CA GLN A 269 13.90 9.40 2.36
C GLN A 269 14.44 10.67 3.02
N GLN A 270 15.61 11.14 2.56
CA GLN A 270 16.27 12.27 3.20
C GLN A 270 15.57 13.61 2.95
N SER A 271 15.01 13.83 1.76
CA SER A 271 14.53 15.15 1.38
C SER A 271 13.28 15.17 0.52
N ALA A 272 12.51 16.27 0.64
CA ALA A 272 11.37 16.54 -0.23
C ALA A 272 11.78 16.62 -1.73
N ALA A 273 12.97 17.10 -2.04
CA ALA A 273 13.47 17.17 -3.41
C ALA A 273 13.69 15.76 -4.01
N GLY A 274 14.21 14.83 -3.22
CA GLY A 274 14.36 13.43 -3.63
C GLY A 274 13.01 12.75 -3.83
N ILE A 275 12.05 12.99 -2.94
CA ILE A 275 10.66 12.51 -3.07
C ILE A 275 10.03 13.07 -4.35
N GLN A 276 10.17 14.38 -4.60
CA GLN A 276 9.67 15.00 -5.81
C GLN A 276 10.30 14.40 -7.06
N PHE A 277 11.62 14.26 -7.09
CA PHE A 277 12.33 13.70 -8.24
C PHE A 277 11.82 12.30 -8.62
N ALA A 278 11.61 11.44 -7.63
CA ALA A 278 11.20 10.06 -7.85
C ALA A 278 9.69 9.94 -8.18
N PHE A 279 8.84 10.70 -7.48
CA PHE A 279 7.41 10.44 -7.45
C PHE A 279 6.55 11.44 -8.20
N TYR A 280 7.05 12.67 -8.45
CA TYR A 280 6.21 13.77 -8.88
C TYR A 280 6.65 14.44 -10.17
N ARG A 281 5.70 14.86 -10.99
CA ARG A 281 5.94 15.55 -12.26
C ARG A 281 5.35 16.96 -12.26
N GLN A 282 6.23 17.98 -12.20
CA GLN A 282 5.83 19.39 -12.32
C GLN A 282 5.32 19.70 -13.75
N PRO A 283 4.24 20.49 -13.94
CA PRO A 283 3.43 21.17 -12.92
C PRO A 283 2.14 20.40 -12.54
N ASN A 284 2.12 19.07 -12.72
CA ASN A 284 0.90 18.27 -12.75
C ASN A 284 0.49 17.68 -11.40
N PHE A 285 1.13 18.03 -10.29
CA PHE A 285 0.71 17.62 -8.96
C PHE A 285 0.11 18.78 -8.15
N ASP A 286 -0.64 18.44 -7.11
CA ASP A 286 -1.14 19.37 -6.11
C ASP A 286 -0.06 19.57 -5.02
N GLU A 287 0.30 20.84 -4.77
CA GLU A 287 1.37 21.14 -3.83
C GLU A 287 1.00 20.87 -2.37
N ASP A 288 -0.28 20.97 -1.98
CA ASP A 288 -0.70 20.65 -0.61
C ASP A 288 -0.70 19.15 -0.40
N ALA A 289 -1.22 18.37 -1.34
CA ALA A 289 -1.15 16.92 -1.31
C ALA A 289 0.31 16.42 -1.29
N PHE A 290 1.20 17.04 -2.07
CA PHE A 290 2.63 16.75 -2.03
C PHE A 290 3.23 17.03 -0.64
N ARG A 291 2.98 18.23 -0.06
CA ARG A 291 3.48 18.57 1.28
C ARG A 291 2.99 17.61 2.35
N ARG A 292 1.74 17.16 2.26
CA ARG A 292 1.18 16.16 3.17
C ARG A 292 1.90 14.82 3.03
N GLN A 293 2.11 14.35 1.81
CA GLN A 293 2.84 13.09 1.60
C GLN A 293 4.29 13.19 2.11
N VAL A 294 4.98 14.32 1.92
CA VAL A 294 6.33 14.54 2.48
C VAL A 294 6.30 14.52 4.01
N ALA A 295 5.27 15.11 4.64
CA ALA A 295 5.12 15.12 6.09
C ALA A 295 4.82 13.72 6.66
N HIS A 296 4.17 12.85 5.87
CA HIS A 296 3.83 11.48 6.21
C HIS A 296 4.81 10.44 5.62
N LYS A 297 6.01 10.87 5.19
CA LYS A 297 7.02 9.90 4.72
C LYS A 297 7.30 8.86 5.80
N GLN A 298 7.55 7.64 5.38
CA GLN A 298 7.71 6.49 6.26
C GLN A 298 9.03 5.75 6.02
N THR A 299 9.16 4.63 6.72
CA THR A 299 10.32 3.76 6.63
C THR A 299 10.22 2.77 5.46
N ASN A 300 11.36 2.25 5.09
CA ASN A 300 11.56 1.01 4.34
C ASN A 300 12.74 0.27 4.97
N THR A 301 12.96 -0.99 4.63
CA THR A 301 14.07 -1.79 5.16
C THR A 301 14.88 -2.42 4.03
N LEU A 302 16.16 -2.67 4.27
CA LEU A 302 16.97 -3.46 3.35
C LEU A 302 16.45 -4.89 3.22
N GLY A 303 15.86 -5.44 4.30
CA GLY A 303 15.21 -6.75 4.24
C GLY A 303 14.13 -6.84 3.17
N VAL A 304 13.25 -5.84 3.09
CA VAL A 304 12.23 -5.75 2.01
C VAL A 304 12.91 -5.52 0.65
N LEU A 305 13.81 -4.53 0.54
CA LEU A 305 14.44 -4.15 -0.73
C LEU A 305 15.20 -5.32 -1.37
N LEU A 306 15.92 -6.11 -0.57
CA LEU A 306 16.71 -7.26 -1.05
C LEU A 306 15.85 -8.47 -1.39
N THR A 307 14.65 -8.58 -0.85
CA THR A 307 13.79 -9.77 -1.03
C THR A 307 12.58 -9.53 -1.92
N LEU A 308 12.26 -8.25 -2.24
CA LEU A 308 11.07 -7.90 -3.03
C LEU A 308 11.04 -8.55 -4.41
N GLY A 309 12.18 -8.60 -5.10
CA GLY A 309 12.30 -9.26 -6.39
C GLY A 309 12.01 -10.76 -6.35
N GLY A 310 12.22 -11.40 -5.20
CA GLY A 310 12.01 -12.84 -5.01
C GLY A 310 10.54 -13.29 -4.99
N ILE A 311 9.60 -12.37 -4.83
CA ILE A 311 8.16 -12.67 -4.87
C ILE A 311 7.53 -12.39 -6.23
N VAL A 312 8.28 -11.82 -7.17
CA VAL A 312 7.77 -11.46 -8.51
C VAL A 312 7.80 -12.67 -9.42
N ALA A 313 6.64 -13.14 -9.83
CA ALA A 313 6.47 -14.21 -10.80
C ALA A 313 5.11 -14.07 -11.52
N PRO A 314 4.91 -14.66 -12.71
CA PRO A 314 3.59 -14.66 -13.35
C PRO A 314 2.52 -15.34 -12.49
N SER A 315 1.39 -14.70 -12.32
CA SER A 315 0.22 -15.21 -11.58
C SER A 315 -0.64 -16.08 -12.52
N THR A 316 -0.16 -17.30 -12.82
CA THR A 316 -0.76 -18.18 -13.83
C THR A 316 -2.10 -18.79 -13.42
N GLU A 317 -2.40 -18.79 -12.12
CA GLU A 317 -3.65 -19.34 -11.57
C GLU A 317 -4.69 -18.28 -11.21
N PHE A 318 -4.30 -16.99 -11.22
CA PHE A 318 -5.22 -15.91 -10.98
C PHE A 318 -6.04 -15.60 -12.22
N THR A 319 -7.36 -15.83 -12.17
CA THR A 319 -8.29 -15.68 -13.28
C THR A 319 -9.25 -14.48 -13.13
N GLY A 320 -9.14 -13.73 -12.06
CA GLY A 320 -9.91 -12.50 -11.84
C GLY A 320 -9.53 -11.37 -12.81
N PRO A 321 -10.33 -10.31 -12.90
CA PRO A 321 -9.96 -9.12 -13.66
C PRO A 321 -8.83 -8.35 -13.00
N VAL A 322 -8.00 -7.72 -13.83
CA VAL A 322 -6.81 -6.93 -13.44
C VAL A 322 -6.86 -5.56 -14.10
N ASP A 323 -6.64 -4.51 -13.32
CA ASP A 323 -6.42 -3.16 -13.83
C ASP A 323 -5.01 -2.67 -13.49
N ILE A 324 -4.23 -2.26 -14.50
CA ILE A 324 -2.89 -1.67 -14.29
C ILE A 324 -2.96 -0.18 -14.60
N VAL A 325 -2.67 0.64 -13.59
CA VAL A 325 -2.83 2.10 -13.62
C VAL A 325 -1.48 2.78 -13.36
N ASN A 326 -0.90 3.42 -14.35
CA ASN A 326 0.36 4.17 -14.18
C ASN A 326 0.23 5.64 -14.53
N GLY A 327 1.06 6.46 -13.90
CA GLY A 327 1.30 7.82 -14.37
C GLY A 327 2.08 7.79 -15.68
N GLU A 328 1.70 8.62 -16.64
CA GLU A 328 2.39 8.72 -17.94
C GLU A 328 3.90 8.92 -17.78
N ASN A 329 4.30 9.70 -16.77
CA ASN A 329 5.68 10.07 -16.50
C ASN A 329 6.25 9.36 -15.24
N ASP A 330 5.80 8.15 -14.94
CA ASP A 330 6.35 7.36 -13.84
C ASP A 330 7.85 7.13 -14.05
N LEU A 331 8.67 7.69 -13.17
CA LEU A 331 10.12 7.52 -13.23
C LEU A 331 10.54 6.15 -12.69
N VAL A 332 9.89 5.68 -11.63
CA VAL A 332 10.30 4.49 -10.86
C VAL A 332 10.28 3.23 -11.73
N PHE A 333 9.18 3.03 -12.45
CA PHE A 333 8.96 1.82 -13.24
C PHE A 333 9.04 2.00 -14.75
N CYS A 334 8.88 3.23 -15.25
CA CYS A 334 8.86 3.49 -16.69
C CYS A 334 10.00 4.40 -17.17
N GLY A 335 10.93 4.78 -16.29
CA GLY A 335 12.00 5.72 -16.66
C GLY A 335 11.48 7.10 -17.06
N GLY A 336 10.29 7.47 -16.62
CA GLY A 336 9.65 8.76 -16.92
C GLY A 336 8.76 8.78 -18.17
N ASN A 337 8.52 7.63 -18.83
CA ASN A 337 7.62 7.52 -19.97
C ASN A 337 7.04 6.10 -20.11
N CYS A 338 5.85 5.90 -19.57
CA CYS A 338 5.18 4.58 -19.59
C CYS A 338 4.64 4.17 -20.98
N LEU A 339 4.74 5.03 -21.98
CA LEU A 339 4.37 4.74 -23.35
C LEU A 339 5.57 4.36 -24.24
N TYR A 340 6.80 4.33 -23.70
CA TYR A 340 8.00 4.03 -24.45
C TYR A 340 8.70 2.75 -23.96
N PRO A 341 9.23 1.90 -24.88
CA PRO A 341 9.05 1.90 -26.35
C PRO A 341 7.65 1.47 -26.80
N THR A 342 6.83 1.00 -25.86
CA THR A 342 5.43 0.62 -26.03
C THR A 342 4.70 0.84 -24.70
N ASP A 343 3.38 0.68 -24.67
CA ASP A 343 2.58 0.75 -23.45
C ASP A 343 3.05 -0.28 -22.41
N GLN A 344 3.72 0.21 -21.34
CA GLN A 344 4.32 -0.61 -20.31
C GLN A 344 3.26 -1.29 -19.43
N ASN A 345 2.05 -0.75 -19.32
CA ASN A 345 0.95 -1.38 -18.60
C ASN A 345 0.49 -2.65 -19.30
N SER A 346 0.29 -2.58 -20.62
CA SER A 346 -0.08 -3.74 -21.43
C SER A 346 0.99 -4.82 -21.41
N VAL A 347 2.27 -4.45 -21.40
CA VAL A 347 3.39 -5.39 -21.22
C VAL A 347 3.32 -6.07 -19.86
N ALA A 348 3.15 -5.30 -18.78
CA ALA A 348 3.07 -5.85 -17.43
C ALA A 348 1.85 -6.77 -17.26
N LEU A 349 0.68 -6.37 -17.77
CA LEU A 349 -0.53 -7.20 -17.75
C LEU A 349 -0.30 -8.55 -18.43
N SER A 350 0.30 -8.55 -19.62
CA SER A 350 0.55 -9.78 -20.38
C SER A 350 1.56 -10.72 -19.73
N ILE A 351 2.59 -10.16 -19.06
CA ILE A 351 3.66 -10.95 -18.42
C ILE A 351 3.19 -11.48 -17.06
N PHE A 352 2.60 -10.61 -16.22
CA PHE A 352 2.28 -11.01 -14.86
C PHE A 352 0.94 -11.72 -14.71
N TYR A 353 0.00 -11.52 -15.64
CA TYR A 353 -1.36 -12.06 -15.54
C TYR A 353 -1.83 -12.76 -16.81
N PRO A 354 -1.14 -13.81 -17.25
CA PRO A 354 -1.46 -14.49 -18.52
C PRO A 354 -2.84 -15.19 -18.50
N ALA A 355 -3.41 -15.46 -17.32
CA ALA A 355 -4.71 -16.10 -17.15
C ALA A 355 -5.82 -15.13 -16.72
N ALA A 356 -5.55 -13.82 -16.63
CA ALA A 356 -6.53 -12.83 -16.22
C ALA A 356 -7.77 -12.81 -17.13
N SER A 357 -8.93 -12.46 -16.56
CA SER A 357 -10.21 -12.43 -17.28
C SER A 357 -10.23 -11.37 -18.37
N LYS A 358 -11.20 -11.49 -19.30
CA LYS A 358 -11.41 -10.52 -20.38
C LYS A 358 -11.84 -9.13 -19.93
N GLY A 359 -12.27 -8.98 -18.67
CA GLY A 359 -12.56 -7.68 -18.04
C GLY A 359 -11.31 -6.91 -17.61
N SER A 360 -10.11 -7.49 -17.79
CA SER A 360 -8.86 -6.81 -17.48
C SER A 360 -8.57 -5.64 -18.41
N GLN A 361 -7.97 -4.59 -17.88
CA GLN A 361 -7.68 -3.36 -18.63
C GLN A 361 -6.42 -2.65 -18.12
N THR A 362 -6.08 -1.55 -18.78
CA THR A 362 -4.95 -0.71 -18.38
C THR A 362 -5.34 0.77 -18.52
N TYR A 363 -4.71 1.63 -17.72
CA TYR A 363 -4.94 3.07 -17.76
C TYR A 363 -3.63 3.84 -17.56
N ILE A 364 -3.44 4.88 -18.37
CA ILE A 364 -2.34 5.84 -18.24
C ILE A 364 -2.91 7.17 -17.74
N ALA A 365 -2.54 7.57 -16.53
CA ALA A 365 -2.89 8.86 -15.94
C ALA A 365 -2.04 9.97 -16.56
N ALA A 366 -2.65 10.76 -17.43
CA ALA A 366 -1.97 11.80 -18.20
C ALA A 366 -1.22 12.80 -17.30
N GLY A 367 0.03 13.06 -17.62
CA GLY A 367 0.90 14.00 -16.93
C GLY A 367 1.30 13.60 -15.50
N ALA A 368 0.79 12.50 -14.95
CA ALA A 368 1.15 12.05 -13.61
C ALA A 368 2.56 11.43 -13.60
N GLY A 369 3.25 11.60 -12.48
CA GLY A 369 4.42 10.81 -12.10
C GLY A 369 4.01 9.53 -11.37
N HIS A 370 4.94 8.96 -10.59
CA HIS A 370 4.73 7.71 -9.88
C HIS A 370 3.60 7.78 -8.83
N SER A 371 3.59 8.80 -7.95
CA SER A 371 2.56 8.97 -6.93
C SER A 371 1.27 9.54 -7.52
N ILE A 372 0.50 8.71 -8.23
CA ILE A 372 -0.71 9.13 -8.97
C ILE A 372 -1.69 9.86 -8.05
N ALA A 373 -1.84 9.40 -6.80
CA ALA A 373 -2.84 9.89 -5.87
C ALA A 373 -2.79 11.40 -5.61
N ALA A 374 -1.60 12.00 -5.64
CA ALA A 374 -1.43 13.44 -5.41
C ALA A 374 -1.27 14.27 -6.70
N HIS A 375 -1.39 13.66 -7.88
CA HIS A 375 -1.40 14.39 -9.15
C HIS A 375 -2.80 14.90 -9.50
N LYS A 376 -2.86 15.95 -10.31
CA LYS A 376 -4.13 16.57 -10.78
C LYS A 376 -5.05 15.60 -11.52
N SER A 377 -4.47 14.55 -12.14
CA SER A 377 -5.19 13.43 -12.74
C SER A 377 -5.55 12.31 -11.74
N GLY A 378 -5.14 12.42 -10.48
CA GLY A 378 -5.44 11.43 -9.44
C GLY A 378 -6.93 11.16 -9.26
N PRO A 379 -7.78 12.19 -9.07
CA PRO A 379 -9.23 12.00 -8.92
C PRO A 379 -9.89 11.28 -10.11
N ASP A 380 -9.43 11.52 -11.34
CA ASP A 380 -9.94 10.82 -12.52
C ASP A 380 -9.41 9.39 -12.61
N SER A 381 -8.17 9.14 -12.17
CA SER A 381 -7.62 7.80 -12.02
C SER A 381 -8.41 6.98 -11.00
N PHE A 382 -8.82 7.59 -9.89
CA PHE A 382 -9.66 6.92 -8.88
C PHE A 382 -11.03 6.53 -9.44
N LYS A 383 -11.68 7.43 -10.19
CA LYS A 383 -12.94 7.12 -10.88
C LYS A 383 -12.77 5.97 -11.87
N HIS A 384 -11.66 5.96 -12.63
CA HIS A 384 -11.36 4.87 -13.55
C HIS A 384 -11.24 3.52 -12.81
N MET A 385 -10.49 3.47 -11.70
CA MET A 385 -10.34 2.27 -10.87
C MET A 385 -11.69 1.77 -10.35
N ILE A 386 -12.57 2.68 -9.93
CA ILE A 386 -13.92 2.32 -9.47
C ILE A 386 -14.79 1.84 -10.63
N GLN A 387 -14.73 2.50 -11.78
CA GLN A 387 -15.47 2.06 -12.97
C GLN A 387 -15.06 0.66 -13.43
N PHE A 388 -13.75 0.33 -13.35
CA PHE A 388 -13.27 -1.03 -13.61
C PHE A 388 -13.96 -2.08 -12.71
N LEU A 389 -14.11 -1.80 -11.41
CA LEU A 389 -14.79 -2.72 -10.50
C LEU A 389 -16.27 -2.87 -10.86
N GLN A 390 -16.96 -1.77 -11.16
CA GLN A 390 -18.37 -1.77 -11.56
C GLN A 390 -18.61 -2.53 -12.87
N ASP A 391 -17.75 -2.32 -13.86
CA ASP A 391 -17.82 -3.00 -15.16
C ASP A 391 -17.61 -4.53 -15.04
N ASN A 392 -16.93 -4.97 -13.99
CA ASN A 392 -16.70 -6.38 -13.68
C ASN A 392 -17.70 -6.96 -12.64
N GLY A 393 -18.72 -6.18 -12.21
CA GLY A 393 -19.77 -6.64 -11.29
C GLY A 393 -19.29 -6.89 -9.85
N LEU A 394 -18.29 -6.15 -9.43
CA LEU A 394 -17.66 -6.27 -8.11
C LEU A 394 -18.17 -5.23 -7.13
#